data_9efdf937160a6f40e1c95bd7ad6366e6
#
_entry.id   9efdf937160a6f40e1c95bd7ad6366e6
#
_cell.length_a   1.000
_cell.length_b   1.000
_cell.length_c   1.000
_cell.angle_alpha   90.00
_cell.angle_beta   90.00
_cell.angle_gamma   90.00
#
_symmetry.space_group_name_H-M   'P 1'
#
loop_
_entity.id
_entity.type
_entity.pdbx_description
1 polymer ?
#
loop_
_entity_poly.entity_id
_entity_poly.type
_entity_poly.pdbx_seq_one_letter_code
_entity_poly.pdbx_strand_id
1 'polypeptide(L)'
;WVVDITGTKLARDGEVTAAAGAFISSVVLAPLGVYFTWKAAHDSAIFNTENFGSWWRKIKSKFMNTFRKTRIVYMGTPEFAVAPLKALIEAGYNVVGVVTVADKPSGRGLKVNESAVKKFAVEQGIPVLQPVKLKDPEFQKQLADFKADLFVVVAFRMLPESVWSMPKLGTFNLHAALLPQYRGAAPINWAVINGERITGVTTFMIDKDIDTGGIMLRQECRIEPDDTAGDIHDKLMPIGAQLVVETVQGIIERNIETRVQRSFIQGSEVLKPAPKLTRELCHIDWNDTTKNVYNLIRGLSPYPTAFTELVPEGDETKAPSQLKIFATEKVEGEEFRSMLEHIGKDNVTPGTILSDGKGFFAIATADGAISIKDMQLAGKKRMEVKAFLAGFRNPMSWTTTTGTSKAEMEKARPVSNPEA
;
A
#
# COMPACT_ATOMS: atom_id res chain seq x y z
N TRP A 1 -28.52 -14.18 10.86
CA TRP A 1 -27.30 -13.39 10.68
C TRP A 1 -27.53 -12.19 9.75
N VAL A 2 -27.98 -12.38 8.49
CA VAL A 2 -28.26 -11.23 7.58
C VAL A 2 -29.32 -10.29 8.15
N VAL A 3 -30.43 -10.81 8.66
CA VAL A 3 -31.52 -10.01 9.25
C VAL A 3 -31.06 -9.28 10.52
N ASP A 4 -30.17 -9.89 11.30
CA ASP A 4 -29.60 -9.31 12.52
C ASP A 4 -28.65 -8.15 12.20
N ILE A 5 -27.78 -8.32 11.18
CA ILE A 5 -26.92 -7.25 10.70
C ILE A 5 -27.73 -6.06 10.16
N THR A 6 -28.83 -6.34 9.44
CA THR A 6 -29.69 -5.27 8.89
C THR A 6 -30.35 -4.49 10.02
N GLY A 7 -30.88 -5.18 11.05
CA GLY A 7 -31.46 -4.53 12.22
C GLY A 7 -30.49 -3.66 12.99
N THR A 8 -29.26 -4.16 13.20
CA THR A 8 -28.18 -3.41 13.88
C THR A 8 -27.74 -2.20 13.06
N LYS A 9 -27.73 -2.32 11.73
CA LYS A 9 -27.37 -1.20 10.84
C LYS A 9 -28.42 -0.10 10.86
N LEU A 10 -29.70 -0.43 10.75
CA LEU A 10 -30.82 0.54 10.84
C LEU A 10 -30.85 1.27 12.18
N ALA A 11 -30.50 0.59 13.28
CA ALA A 11 -30.38 1.22 14.60
C ALA A 11 -29.18 2.17 14.68
N ARG A 12 -28.05 1.82 14.06
CA ARG A 12 -26.85 2.67 13.99
C ARG A 12 -27.09 3.91 13.13
N ASP A 13 -27.81 3.76 12.04
CA ASP A 13 -28.10 4.84 11.09
C ASP A 13 -29.23 5.78 11.60
N GLY A 14 -29.79 5.50 12.80
CA GLY A 14 -30.81 6.32 13.45
C GLY A 14 -32.22 6.20 12.87
N GLU A 15 -32.45 5.27 11.95
CA GLU A 15 -33.76 5.03 11.31
C GLU A 15 -34.74 4.30 12.23
N VAL A 16 -34.20 3.55 13.21
CA VAL A 16 -35.02 2.86 14.24
C VAL A 16 -34.32 2.98 15.61
N THR A 17 -35.08 2.84 16.68
CA THR A 17 -34.52 2.80 18.03
C THR A 17 -33.63 1.57 18.20
N ALA A 18 -32.62 1.65 19.06
CA ALA A 18 -31.72 0.52 19.36
C ALA A 18 -32.48 -0.74 19.80
N ALA A 19 -33.56 -0.58 20.57
CA ALA A 19 -34.45 -1.67 20.97
C ALA A 19 -35.20 -2.29 19.79
N ALA A 20 -35.71 -1.47 18.89
CA ALA A 20 -36.38 -1.95 17.67
C ALA A 20 -35.40 -2.68 16.73
N GLY A 21 -34.18 -2.16 16.57
CA GLY A 21 -33.13 -2.80 15.79
C GLY A 21 -32.75 -4.19 16.31
N ALA A 22 -32.67 -4.37 17.61
CA ALA A 22 -32.38 -5.66 18.26
C ALA A 22 -33.50 -6.70 18.09
N PHE A 23 -34.74 -6.26 17.93
CA PHE A 23 -35.89 -7.16 17.76
C PHE A 23 -36.26 -7.44 16.32
N ILE A 24 -35.68 -6.75 15.32
CA ILE A 24 -36.00 -6.95 13.89
C ILE A 24 -35.80 -8.41 13.48
N SER A 25 -34.70 -9.03 13.89
CA SER A 25 -34.44 -10.45 13.59
C SER A 25 -35.53 -11.36 14.17
N SER A 26 -35.95 -11.12 15.41
CA SER A 26 -37.00 -11.91 16.06
C SER A 26 -38.37 -11.69 15.44
N VAL A 27 -38.72 -10.45 15.09
CA VAL A 27 -39.99 -10.11 14.45
C VAL A 27 -40.12 -10.70 13.05
N VAL A 28 -39.03 -10.79 12.30
CA VAL A 28 -39.01 -11.39 10.95
C VAL A 28 -38.89 -12.91 11.00
N LEU A 29 -38.03 -13.44 11.86
CA LEU A 29 -37.73 -14.88 11.88
C LEU A 29 -38.77 -15.69 12.66
N ALA A 30 -39.42 -15.13 13.71
CA ALA A 30 -40.42 -15.86 14.48
C ALA A 30 -41.69 -16.22 13.65
N PRO A 31 -42.31 -15.29 12.87
CA PRO A 31 -43.43 -15.65 12.00
C PRO A 31 -43.03 -16.66 10.93
N LEU A 32 -41.83 -16.54 10.37
CA LEU A 32 -41.29 -17.49 9.40
C LEU A 32 -41.10 -18.87 10.02
N GLY A 33 -40.56 -18.92 11.24
CA GLY A 33 -40.37 -20.15 12.03
C GLY A 33 -41.72 -20.82 12.33
N VAL A 34 -42.69 -20.04 12.79
CA VAL A 34 -44.05 -20.53 13.05
C VAL A 34 -44.73 -21.02 11.75
N TYR A 35 -44.61 -20.26 10.66
CA TYR A 35 -45.16 -20.65 9.35
C TYR A 35 -44.54 -21.97 8.84
N PHE A 36 -43.20 -22.10 8.91
CA PHE A 36 -42.54 -23.32 8.46
C PHE A 36 -42.83 -24.52 9.37
N THR A 37 -42.95 -24.32 10.67
CA THR A 37 -43.29 -25.36 11.62
C THR A 37 -44.75 -25.81 11.42
N TRP A 38 -45.70 -24.86 11.29
CA TRP A 38 -47.09 -25.15 11.00
C TRP A 38 -47.24 -25.87 9.66
N LYS A 39 -46.56 -25.41 8.65
CA LYS A 39 -46.61 -26.00 7.33
C LYS A 39 -45.91 -27.38 7.28
N ALA A 40 -44.82 -27.58 7.98
CA ALA A 40 -44.20 -28.89 8.12
C ALA A 40 -45.07 -29.91 8.87
N ALA A 41 -45.92 -29.43 9.79
CA ALA A 41 -46.87 -30.27 10.50
C ALA A 41 -48.09 -30.65 9.63
N HIS A 42 -48.42 -29.87 8.61
CA HIS A 42 -49.60 -30.08 7.76
C HIS A 42 -49.31 -30.60 6.36
N ASP A 43 -48.08 -30.55 5.89
CA ASP A 43 -47.67 -30.88 4.51
C ASP A 43 -46.30 -31.56 4.48
N SER A 44 -46.27 -32.88 4.37
CA SER A 44 -45.04 -33.67 4.26
C SER A 44 -44.22 -33.42 2.98
N ALA A 45 -44.75 -32.58 2.06
CA ALA A 45 -44.13 -32.30 0.75
C ALA A 45 -43.26 -31.03 0.68
N ILE A 46 -43.04 -30.30 1.79
CA ILE A 46 -42.43 -28.95 1.74
C ILE A 46 -40.91 -28.96 1.65
N PHE A 47 -40.26 -30.01 2.09
CA PHE A 47 -38.81 -30.15 1.87
C PHE A 47 -38.52 -30.85 0.53
N ASN A 48 -39.13 -30.34 -0.57
CA ASN A 48 -38.55 -30.60 -1.87
C ASN A 48 -37.28 -29.74 -2.01
N THR A 49 -36.17 -30.28 -1.50
CA THR A 49 -34.83 -29.71 -1.58
C THR A 49 -34.41 -29.39 -3.01
N GLU A 50 -35.04 -30.03 -4.00
CA GLU A 50 -34.82 -29.76 -5.43
C GLU A 50 -35.32 -28.38 -5.86
N ASN A 51 -36.49 -27.95 -5.37
CA ASN A 51 -37.04 -26.62 -5.73
C ASN A 51 -36.28 -25.47 -5.06
N PHE A 52 -35.92 -25.60 -3.80
CA PHE A 52 -35.08 -24.60 -3.12
C PHE A 52 -33.67 -24.58 -3.73
N GLY A 53 -33.07 -25.75 -3.99
CA GLY A 53 -31.81 -25.86 -4.68
C GLY A 53 -31.85 -25.32 -6.12
N SER A 54 -32.98 -25.47 -6.83
CA SER A 54 -33.15 -24.91 -8.17
C SER A 54 -33.33 -23.40 -8.16
N TRP A 55 -34.05 -22.84 -7.18
CA TRP A 55 -34.20 -21.40 -6.97
C TRP A 55 -32.87 -20.74 -6.56
N TRP A 56 -32.13 -21.33 -5.63
CA TRP A 56 -30.78 -20.89 -5.27
C TRP A 56 -29.81 -21.00 -6.46
N ARG A 57 -29.87 -22.08 -7.23
CA ARG A 57 -29.08 -22.21 -8.46
C ARG A 57 -29.42 -21.14 -9.49
N LYS A 58 -30.70 -20.80 -9.65
CA LYS A 58 -31.17 -19.72 -10.56
C LYS A 58 -30.72 -18.34 -10.08
N ILE A 59 -30.81 -18.05 -8.78
CA ILE A 59 -30.28 -16.82 -8.21
C ILE A 59 -28.76 -16.77 -8.40
N LYS A 60 -28.05 -17.80 -7.96
CA LYS A 60 -26.59 -17.91 -8.12
C LYS A 60 -26.18 -17.83 -9.59
N SER A 61 -26.90 -18.47 -10.51
CA SER A 61 -26.63 -18.40 -11.95
C SER A 61 -26.94 -17.02 -12.54
N LYS A 62 -27.96 -16.32 -12.06
CA LYS A 62 -28.29 -14.95 -12.49
C LYS A 62 -27.23 -13.96 -12.01
N PHE A 63 -26.76 -14.08 -10.77
CA PHE A 63 -25.64 -13.32 -10.22
C PHE A 63 -24.34 -13.63 -10.98
N MET A 64 -23.96 -14.90 -11.10
CA MET A 64 -22.78 -15.34 -11.86
C MET A 64 -22.82 -14.89 -13.32
N ASN A 65 -24.00 -14.85 -13.95
CA ASN A 65 -24.16 -14.38 -15.32
C ASN A 65 -23.96 -12.85 -15.44
N THR A 66 -24.33 -12.08 -14.42
CA THR A 66 -24.11 -10.63 -14.40
C THR A 66 -22.63 -10.31 -14.20
N PHE A 67 -21.94 -11.01 -13.31
CA PHE A 67 -20.49 -10.86 -13.11
C PHE A 67 -19.71 -11.23 -14.38
N ARG A 68 -20.05 -12.34 -15.04
CA ARG A 68 -19.42 -12.76 -16.31
C ARG A 68 -19.73 -11.83 -17.49
N LYS A 69 -20.82 -11.07 -17.46
CA LYS A 69 -21.17 -10.10 -18.51
C LYS A 69 -20.43 -8.78 -18.38
N THR A 70 -20.11 -8.35 -17.16
CA THR A 70 -19.39 -7.10 -16.94
C THR A 70 -17.95 -7.26 -17.41
N ARG A 71 -17.57 -6.47 -18.40
CA ARG A 71 -16.24 -6.50 -19.01
C ARG A 71 -15.30 -5.56 -18.26
N ILE A 72 -14.21 -6.07 -17.72
CA ILE A 72 -13.26 -5.32 -16.93
C ILE A 72 -11.93 -5.21 -17.68
N VAL A 73 -11.39 -4.00 -17.77
CA VAL A 73 -9.97 -3.80 -18.08
C VAL A 73 -9.24 -3.49 -16.78
N TYR A 74 -8.14 -4.18 -16.57
CA TYR A 74 -7.26 -4.00 -15.42
C TYR A 74 -6.01 -3.23 -15.81
N MET A 75 -5.59 -2.24 -15.01
CA MET A 75 -4.39 -1.43 -15.25
C MET A 75 -3.48 -1.49 -14.04
N GLY A 76 -2.26 -1.99 -14.21
CA GLY A 76 -1.31 -2.13 -13.11
C GLY A 76 0.11 -2.43 -13.59
N THR A 77 1.09 -2.33 -12.68
CA THR A 77 2.50 -2.54 -13.06
C THR A 77 3.26 -3.42 -12.07
N PRO A 78 3.41 -3.04 -10.77
CA PRO A 78 4.25 -3.76 -9.82
C PRO A 78 3.57 -5.03 -9.30
N GLU A 79 4.29 -5.77 -8.48
CA GLU A 79 3.83 -6.98 -7.82
C GLU A 79 2.56 -6.76 -6.97
N PHE A 80 2.47 -5.62 -6.29
CA PHE A 80 1.28 -5.21 -5.54
C PHE A 80 -0.01 -5.27 -6.38
N ALA A 81 0.07 -4.99 -7.68
CA ALA A 81 -1.06 -5.04 -8.60
C ALA A 81 -1.40 -6.46 -9.09
N VAL A 82 -0.56 -7.46 -8.83
CA VAL A 82 -0.86 -8.84 -9.24
C VAL A 82 -1.93 -9.48 -8.35
N ALA A 83 -1.86 -9.28 -7.04
CA ALA A 83 -2.80 -9.89 -6.09
C ALA A 83 -4.26 -9.49 -6.34
N PRO A 84 -4.62 -8.21 -6.56
CA PRO A 84 -5.99 -7.83 -6.91
C PRO A 84 -6.44 -8.39 -8.28
N LEU A 85 -5.57 -8.42 -9.30
CA LEU A 85 -5.88 -9.01 -10.59
C LEU A 85 -6.20 -10.50 -10.45
N LYS A 86 -5.37 -11.23 -9.72
CA LYS A 86 -5.57 -12.64 -9.41
C LYS A 86 -6.90 -12.88 -8.70
N ALA A 87 -7.20 -12.08 -7.68
CA ALA A 87 -8.46 -12.20 -6.92
C ALA A 87 -9.71 -11.97 -7.79
N LEU A 88 -9.67 -11.01 -8.72
CA LEU A 88 -10.76 -10.79 -9.67
C LEU A 88 -10.99 -12.00 -10.58
N ILE A 89 -9.93 -12.62 -11.09
CA ILE A 89 -10.01 -13.81 -11.95
C ILE A 89 -10.55 -15.00 -11.16
N GLU A 90 -10.03 -15.25 -9.96
CA GLU A 90 -10.46 -16.33 -9.07
C GLU A 90 -11.92 -16.16 -8.63
N ALA A 91 -12.39 -14.93 -8.45
CA ALA A 91 -13.80 -14.62 -8.19
C ALA A 91 -14.70 -14.78 -9.41
N GLY A 92 -14.13 -15.07 -10.59
CA GLY A 92 -14.87 -15.35 -11.82
C GLY A 92 -15.32 -14.10 -12.59
N TYR A 93 -14.72 -12.93 -12.32
CA TYR A 93 -14.97 -11.73 -13.10
C TYR A 93 -14.33 -11.80 -14.49
N ASN A 94 -14.97 -11.13 -15.45
CA ASN A 94 -14.53 -11.14 -16.83
C ASN A 94 -13.49 -10.05 -17.11
N VAL A 95 -12.22 -10.33 -16.83
CA VAL A 95 -11.10 -9.45 -17.19
C VAL A 95 -10.75 -9.67 -18.65
N VAL A 96 -11.16 -8.72 -19.51
CA VAL A 96 -11.03 -8.81 -20.97
C VAL A 96 -9.72 -8.26 -21.52
N GLY A 97 -8.98 -7.54 -20.72
CA GLY A 97 -7.68 -6.98 -21.10
C GLY A 97 -6.92 -6.39 -19.91
N VAL A 98 -5.63 -6.34 -20.06
CA VAL A 98 -4.70 -5.76 -19.08
C VAL A 98 -3.88 -4.66 -19.74
N VAL A 99 -3.69 -3.54 -19.05
CA VAL A 99 -2.80 -2.46 -19.49
C VAL A 99 -1.64 -2.34 -18.50
N THR A 100 -0.42 -2.36 -18.98
CA THR A 100 0.76 -2.20 -18.15
C THR A 100 1.83 -1.35 -18.86
N VAL A 101 2.93 -1.07 -18.18
CA VAL A 101 4.03 -0.30 -18.78
C VAL A 101 4.73 -1.10 -19.89
N ALA A 102 5.31 -0.37 -20.86
CA ALA A 102 6.16 -0.99 -21.88
C ALA A 102 7.39 -1.65 -21.25
N ASP A 103 7.80 -2.77 -21.81
CA ASP A 103 9.01 -3.47 -21.40
C ASP A 103 10.22 -2.55 -21.58
N LYS A 104 11.13 -2.59 -20.61
CA LYS A 104 12.35 -1.78 -20.65
C LYS A 104 13.57 -2.67 -20.45
N PRO A 105 14.63 -2.45 -21.24
CA PRO A 105 15.91 -3.06 -20.94
C PRO A 105 16.39 -2.60 -19.56
N SER A 106 16.80 -3.52 -18.70
CA SER A 106 17.32 -3.18 -17.36
C SER A 106 18.49 -4.08 -16.97
N GLY A 107 19.32 -3.56 -16.04
CA GLY A 107 20.45 -4.28 -15.46
C GLY A 107 21.66 -4.42 -16.40
N ARG A 108 22.72 -5.06 -15.86
CA ARG A 108 23.93 -5.40 -16.64
C ARG A 108 23.56 -6.50 -17.65
N GLY A 109 23.66 -6.17 -18.95
CA GLY A 109 23.32 -7.07 -20.07
C GLY A 109 21.97 -6.76 -20.73
N LEU A 110 21.31 -5.62 -20.41
CA LEU A 110 20.10 -5.10 -21.10
C LEU A 110 18.98 -6.15 -21.29
N LYS A 111 18.81 -7.07 -20.34
CA LYS A 111 17.69 -8.01 -20.37
C LYS A 111 16.37 -7.25 -20.32
N VAL A 112 15.46 -7.61 -21.19
CA VAL A 112 14.10 -7.05 -21.20
C VAL A 112 13.42 -7.41 -19.87
N ASN A 113 13.06 -6.38 -19.10
CA ASN A 113 12.34 -6.56 -17.86
C ASN A 113 10.84 -6.32 -18.09
N GLU A 114 10.07 -7.39 -17.97
CA GLU A 114 8.62 -7.37 -18.07
C GLU A 114 8.01 -7.05 -16.70
N SER A 115 6.91 -6.29 -16.69
CA SER A 115 6.17 -6.03 -15.43
C SER A 115 5.59 -7.32 -14.83
N ALA A 116 5.45 -7.37 -13.51
CA ALA A 116 4.84 -8.50 -12.81
C ALA A 116 3.42 -8.78 -13.32
N VAL A 117 2.65 -7.71 -13.55
CA VAL A 117 1.28 -7.79 -14.09
C VAL A 117 1.26 -8.37 -15.51
N LYS A 118 2.23 -8.00 -16.39
CA LYS A 118 2.32 -8.61 -17.73
C LYS A 118 2.53 -10.10 -17.66
N LYS A 119 3.54 -10.54 -16.89
CA LYS A 119 3.85 -11.97 -16.75
C LYS A 119 2.62 -12.75 -16.33
N PHE A 120 1.95 -12.29 -15.27
CA PHE A 120 0.74 -12.93 -14.78
C PHE A 120 -0.41 -12.92 -15.80
N ALA A 121 -0.66 -11.81 -16.49
CA ALA A 121 -1.72 -11.72 -17.50
C ALA A 121 -1.49 -12.68 -18.68
N VAL A 122 -0.24 -12.79 -19.15
CA VAL A 122 0.14 -13.73 -20.22
C VAL A 122 -0.06 -15.18 -19.78
N GLU A 123 0.34 -15.54 -18.56
CA GLU A 123 0.10 -16.87 -17.98
C GLU A 123 -1.40 -17.21 -17.91
N GLN A 124 -2.26 -16.20 -17.71
CA GLN A 124 -3.72 -16.36 -17.67
C GLN A 124 -4.38 -16.26 -19.07
N GLY A 125 -3.61 -16.06 -20.13
CA GLY A 125 -4.13 -15.91 -21.48
C GLY A 125 -4.92 -14.61 -21.71
N ILE A 126 -4.70 -13.57 -20.92
CA ILE A 126 -5.40 -12.28 -21.01
C ILE A 126 -4.62 -11.36 -21.97
N PRO A 127 -5.27 -10.71 -22.95
CA PRO A 127 -4.66 -9.74 -23.83
C PRO A 127 -4.00 -8.58 -23.06
N VAL A 128 -2.77 -8.19 -23.45
CA VAL A 128 -2.00 -7.15 -22.77
C VAL A 128 -1.70 -5.99 -23.73
N LEU A 129 -2.02 -4.77 -23.31
CA LEU A 129 -1.62 -3.54 -23.99
C LEU A 129 -0.48 -2.86 -23.21
N GLN A 130 0.55 -2.41 -23.92
CA GLN A 130 1.73 -1.77 -23.33
C GLN A 130 2.02 -0.40 -23.96
N PRO A 131 1.15 0.60 -23.80
CA PRO A 131 1.32 1.89 -24.45
C PRO A 131 2.52 2.65 -23.88
N VAL A 132 3.34 3.25 -24.77
CA VAL A 132 4.36 4.22 -24.37
C VAL A 132 3.67 5.51 -23.91
N LYS A 133 2.68 5.98 -24.67
CA LYS A 133 1.89 7.18 -24.37
C LYS A 133 0.41 6.82 -24.25
N LEU A 134 -0.23 7.18 -23.12
CA LEU A 134 -1.65 6.91 -22.89
C LEU A 134 -2.59 7.79 -23.75
N LYS A 135 -2.08 8.89 -24.29
CA LYS A 135 -2.81 9.78 -25.21
C LYS A 135 -2.69 9.35 -26.68
N ASP A 136 -1.98 8.25 -26.97
CA ASP A 136 -1.85 7.72 -28.34
C ASP A 136 -3.21 7.27 -28.85
N PRO A 137 -3.69 7.80 -30.00
CA PRO A 137 -4.98 7.45 -30.57
C PRO A 137 -5.13 5.95 -30.90
N GLU A 138 -4.06 5.30 -31.38
CA GLU A 138 -4.10 3.88 -31.69
C GLU A 138 -4.26 3.03 -30.43
N PHE A 139 -3.56 3.38 -29.34
CA PHE A 139 -3.77 2.74 -28.05
C PHE A 139 -5.21 2.93 -27.54
N GLN A 140 -5.73 4.16 -27.63
CA GLN A 140 -7.10 4.44 -27.16
C GLN A 140 -8.14 3.66 -27.98
N LYS A 141 -7.92 3.48 -29.27
CA LYS A 141 -8.77 2.64 -30.13
C LYS A 141 -8.70 1.16 -29.69
N GLN A 142 -7.50 0.61 -29.51
CA GLN A 142 -7.30 -0.77 -29.04
C GLN A 142 -7.96 -0.97 -27.66
N LEU A 143 -7.86 0.01 -26.78
CA LEU A 143 -8.49 -0.02 -25.45
C LEU A 143 -10.02 0.00 -25.56
N ALA A 144 -10.57 0.83 -26.44
CA ALA A 144 -12.01 0.90 -26.70
C ALA A 144 -12.56 -0.39 -27.32
N ASP A 145 -11.77 -1.11 -28.12
CA ASP A 145 -12.16 -2.39 -28.75
C ASP A 145 -12.40 -3.49 -27.69
N PHE A 146 -11.86 -3.37 -26.49
CA PHE A 146 -12.22 -4.25 -25.37
C PHE A 146 -13.68 -4.07 -24.92
N LYS A 147 -14.35 -2.96 -25.27
CA LYS A 147 -15.74 -2.66 -24.85
C LYS A 147 -15.95 -2.89 -23.36
N ALA A 148 -15.00 -2.40 -22.57
CA ALA A 148 -15.04 -2.58 -21.14
C ALA A 148 -16.12 -1.72 -20.49
N ASP A 149 -16.76 -2.29 -19.48
CA ASP A 149 -17.78 -1.62 -18.66
C ASP A 149 -17.17 -0.87 -17.48
N LEU A 150 -16.02 -1.36 -16.98
CA LEU A 150 -15.34 -0.87 -15.79
C LEU A 150 -13.82 -0.95 -15.97
N PHE A 151 -13.12 0.07 -15.52
CA PHE A 151 -11.67 0.01 -15.38
C PHE A 151 -11.26 -0.08 -13.91
N VAL A 152 -10.33 -0.98 -13.62
CA VAL A 152 -9.72 -1.17 -12.30
C VAL A 152 -8.24 -0.79 -12.40
N VAL A 153 -7.82 0.16 -11.58
CA VAL A 153 -6.45 0.70 -11.59
C VAL A 153 -5.77 0.39 -10.26
N VAL A 154 -4.57 -0.17 -10.32
CA VAL A 154 -3.76 -0.45 -9.11
C VAL A 154 -2.29 -0.15 -9.40
N ALA A 155 -1.71 0.78 -8.67
CA ALA A 155 -0.30 1.15 -8.80
C ALA A 155 0.11 1.37 -10.27
N PHE A 156 -0.58 2.25 -10.95
CA PHE A 156 -0.35 2.60 -12.33
C PHE A 156 -0.06 4.10 -12.48
N ARG A 157 0.39 4.52 -13.66
CA ARG A 157 0.63 5.95 -13.95
C ARG A 157 -0.70 6.70 -14.10
N MET A 158 -0.67 8.01 -13.90
CA MET A 158 -1.83 8.89 -14.05
C MET A 158 -2.49 8.73 -15.42
N LEU A 159 -3.80 8.53 -15.42
CA LEU A 159 -4.60 8.37 -16.64
C LEU A 159 -5.09 9.73 -17.14
N PRO A 160 -5.01 10.00 -18.45
CA PRO A 160 -5.69 11.16 -19.03
C PRO A 160 -7.20 10.96 -19.03
N GLU A 161 -7.95 12.05 -19.02
CA GLU A 161 -9.42 12.04 -19.03
C GLU A 161 -9.99 11.19 -20.17
N SER A 162 -9.41 11.31 -21.38
CA SER A 162 -9.80 10.49 -22.53
C SER A 162 -9.68 8.98 -22.35
N VAL A 163 -9.00 8.52 -21.30
CA VAL A 163 -8.87 7.10 -20.94
C VAL A 163 -9.79 6.77 -19.77
N TRP A 164 -9.68 7.48 -18.63
CA TRP A 164 -10.45 7.08 -17.45
C TRP A 164 -11.96 7.30 -17.57
N SER A 165 -12.41 8.17 -18.50
CA SER A 165 -13.84 8.40 -18.74
C SER A 165 -14.49 7.40 -19.71
N MET A 166 -13.73 6.50 -20.34
CA MET A 166 -14.27 5.57 -21.35
C MET A 166 -15.34 4.59 -20.83
N PRO A 167 -15.14 3.91 -19.68
CA PRO A 167 -16.07 2.87 -19.28
C PRO A 167 -17.33 3.44 -18.61
N LYS A 168 -18.50 2.90 -18.93
CA LYS A 168 -19.81 3.39 -18.45
C LYS A 168 -20.03 3.25 -16.95
N LEU A 169 -19.36 2.29 -16.28
CA LEU A 169 -19.37 2.14 -14.83
C LEU A 169 -18.24 2.91 -14.13
N GLY A 170 -17.46 3.66 -14.92
CA GLY A 170 -16.36 4.49 -14.43
C GLY A 170 -15.05 3.74 -14.26
N THR A 171 -14.09 4.45 -13.72
CA THR A 171 -12.74 3.96 -13.42
C THR A 171 -12.45 4.19 -11.95
N PHE A 172 -12.00 3.17 -11.24
CA PHE A 172 -11.58 3.32 -9.86
C PHE A 172 -10.15 2.87 -9.63
N ASN A 173 -9.54 3.42 -8.58
CA ASN A 173 -8.19 3.05 -8.15
C ASN A 173 -8.20 2.41 -6.77
N LEU A 174 -7.29 1.47 -6.54
CA LEU A 174 -6.88 0.99 -5.22
C LEU A 174 -5.65 1.77 -4.78
N HIS A 175 -5.77 2.57 -3.75
CA HIS A 175 -4.70 3.35 -3.15
C HIS A 175 -4.25 2.73 -1.83
N ALA A 176 -2.93 2.66 -1.62
CA ALA A 176 -2.34 1.97 -0.47
C ALA A 176 -2.20 2.90 0.76
N ALA A 177 -3.25 3.65 1.08
CA ALA A 177 -3.40 4.43 2.29
C ALA A 177 -4.87 4.66 2.63
N LEU A 178 -5.14 5.20 3.82
CA LEU A 178 -6.46 5.64 4.25
C LEU A 178 -6.70 7.08 3.76
N LEU A 179 -7.18 7.22 2.51
CA LEU A 179 -7.54 8.54 1.99
C LEU A 179 -8.54 9.26 2.92
N PRO A 180 -8.44 10.58 3.08
CA PRO A 180 -7.66 11.55 2.30
C PRO A 180 -6.19 11.70 2.71
N GLN A 181 -5.70 11.00 3.70
CA GLN A 181 -4.30 11.01 4.09
C GLN A 181 -3.43 10.29 3.05
N TYR A 182 -2.19 10.77 2.87
CA TYR A 182 -1.18 10.13 2.03
C TYR A 182 -1.55 10.00 0.55
N ARG A 183 -2.21 11.03 -0.03
CA ARG A 183 -2.34 11.15 -1.48
C ARG A 183 -0.97 11.22 -2.12
N GLY A 184 -0.76 10.54 -3.26
CA GLY A 184 0.47 10.62 -4.03
C GLY A 184 1.15 9.29 -4.31
N ALA A 185 2.47 9.34 -4.59
CA ALA A 185 3.19 8.27 -5.26
C ALA A 185 3.72 7.16 -4.33
N ALA A 186 3.89 7.42 -3.02
CA ALA A 186 4.55 6.49 -2.10
C ALA A 186 3.84 6.39 -0.73
N PRO A 187 2.51 6.11 -0.70
CA PRO A 187 1.72 6.16 0.54
C PRO A 187 2.21 5.22 1.62
N ILE A 188 2.59 3.99 1.29
CA ILE A 188 3.11 3.00 2.23
C ILE A 188 4.37 3.51 2.93
N ASN A 189 5.34 3.98 2.14
CA ASN A 189 6.61 4.47 2.69
C ASN A 189 6.38 5.66 3.63
N TRP A 190 5.57 6.63 3.22
CA TRP A 190 5.32 7.82 4.01
C TRP A 190 4.55 7.57 5.30
N ALA A 191 3.63 6.61 5.32
CA ALA A 191 2.97 6.20 6.56
C ALA A 191 3.99 5.66 7.57
N VAL A 192 4.94 4.83 7.13
CA VAL A 192 6.00 4.27 7.99
C VAL A 192 7.02 5.34 8.39
N ILE A 193 7.49 6.18 7.46
CA ILE A 193 8.43 7.29 7.72
C ILE A 193 7.86 8.27 8.75
N ASN A 194 6.57 8.54 8.71
CA ASN A 194 5.90 9.43 9.66
C ASN A 194 5.58 8.75 11.00
N GLY A 195 5.90 7.46 11.15
CA GLY A 195 5.69 6.72 12.39
C GLY A 195 4.22 6.48 12.72
N GLU A 196 3.36 6.36 11.70
CA GLU A 196 1.96 6.01 11.90
C GLU A 196 1.83 4.61 12.53
N ARG A 197 0.77 4.42 13.28
CA ARG A 197 0.41 3.13 13.89
C ARG A 197 -0.66 2.37 13.09
N ILE A 198 -1.35 3.08 12.22
CA ILE A 198 -2.43 2.57 11.38
C ILE A 198 -2.25 3.15 9.99
N THR A 199 -2.38 2.30 8.99
CA THR A 199 -2.52 2.64 7.58
C THR A 199 -3.66 1.82 6.99
N GLY A 200 -3.74 1.64 5.70
CA GLY A 200 -4.75 0.81 5.08
C GLY A 200 -4.77 0.92 3.58
N VAL A 201 -5.88 0.53 3.00
CA VAL A 201 -6.16 0.64 1.58
C VAL A 201 -7.51 1.33 1.37
N THR A 202 -7.63 2.04 0.27
CA THR A 202 -8.84 2.77 -0.12
C THR A 202 -9.15 2.52 -1.59
N THR A 203 -10.38 2.17 -1.91
CA THR A 203 -10.88 2.23 -3.28
C THR A 203 -11.67 3.51 -3.49
N PHE A 204 -11.40 4.22 -4.60
CA PHE A 204 -12.05 5.48 -4.91
C PHE A 204 -12.21 5.66 -6.42
N MET A 205 -13.24 6.39 -6.85
CA MET A 205 -13.44 6.73 -8.27
C MET A 205 -12.39 7.72 -8.74
N ILE A 206 -11.81 7.49 -9.90
CA ILE A 206 -10.85 8.43 -10.50
C ILE A 206 -11.60 9.64 -11.04
N ASP A 207 -11.07 10.81 -10.76
CA ASP A 207 -11.47 12.11 -11.33
C ASP A 207 -10.26 12.82 -11.96
N LYS A 208 -10.40 14.13 -12.24
CA LYS A 208 -9.37 14.93 -12.92
C LYS A 208 -8.12 15.19 -12.07
N ASP A 209 -8.26 15.18 -10.73
CA ASP A 209 -7.19 15.51 -9.80
C ASP A 209 -6.60 14.24 -9.18
N ILE A 210 -5.34 14.32 -8.72
CA ILE A 210 -4.64 13.14 -8.20
C ILE A 210 -5.22 12.71 -6.85
N ASP A 211 -5.75 11.48 -6.81
CA ASP A 211 -6.25 10.79 -5.61
C ASP A 211 -7.33 11.58 -4.84
N THR A 212 -8.18 12.37 -5.54
CA THR A 212 -9.21 13.22 -4.93
C THR A 212 -10.64 12.69 -5.03
N GLY A 213 -10.87 11.73 -5.89
CA GLY A 213 -12.20 11.21 -6.18
C GLY A 213 -12.93 10.59 -4.99
N GLY A 214 -14.23 10.33 -5.17
CA GLY A 214 -15.09 9.83 -4.10
C GLY A 214 -14.68 8.44 -3.61
N ILE A 215 -14.52 8.31 -2.29
CA ILE A 215 -14.17 7.05 -1.62
C ILE A 215 -15.35 6.09 -1.66
N MET A 216 -15.10 4.84 -2.01
CA MET A 216 -16.06 3.75 -1.96
C MET A 216 -15.87 2.89 -0.72
N LEU A 217 -14.71 2.25 -0.59
CA LEU A 217 -14.40 1.39 0.55
C LEU A 217 -13.03 1.73 1.12
N ARG A 218 -12.86 1.47 2.42
CA ARG A 218 -11.58 1.60 3.15
C ARG A 218 -11.41 0.41 4.07
N GLN A 219 -10.19 -0.07 4.18
CA GLN A 219 -9.83 -1.11 5.13
C GLN A 219 -8.54 -0.73 5.85
N GLU A 220 -8.57 -0.76 7.17
CA GLU A 220 -7.41 -0.44 8.01
C GLU A 220 -6.44 -1.61 8.11
N CYS A 221 -5.16 -1.27 8.31
CA CYS A 221 -4.06 -2.19 8.60
C CYS A 221 -3.16 -1.58 9.68
N ARG A 222 -2.83 -2.36 10.71
CA ARG A 222 -1.94 -1.94 11.78
C ARG A 222 -0.49 -1.96 11.33
N ILE A 223 0.27 -0.96 11.76
CA ILE A 223 1.74 -0.87 11.60
C ILE A 223 2.36 -1.20 12.96
N GLU A 224 3.06 -2.33 13.03
CA GLU A 224 3.80 -2.70 14.24
C GLU A 224 5.09 -1.87 14.35
N PRO A 225 5.66 -1.75 15.57
CA PRO A 225 6.84 -0.89 15.82
C PRO A 225 8.04 -1.16 14.89
N ASP A 226 8.22 -2.43 14.51
CA ASP A 226 9.37 -2.87 13.71
C ASP A 226 9.02 -3.15 12.24
N ASP A 227 7.76 -2.96 11.84
CA ASP A 227 7.35 -3.13 10.45
C ASP A 227 8.12 -2.18 9.53
N THR A 228 8.69 -2.72 8.48
CA THR A 228 9.25 -1.96 7.36
C THR A 228 8.15 -1.60 6.35
N ALA A 229 8.46 -0.72 5.41
CA ALA A 229 7.57 -0.48 4.27
C ALA A 229 7.31 -1.75 3.45
N GLY A 230 8.29 -2.66 3.37
CA GLY A 230 8.12 -3.98 2.75
C GLY A 230 7.10 -4.84 3.47
N ASP A 231 7.17 -4.91 4.81
CA ASP A 231 6.20 -5.69 5.61
C ASP A 231 4.78 -5.14 5.46
N ILE A 232 4.63 -3.81 5.47
CA ILE A 232 3.33 -3.17 5.25
C ILE A 232 2.82 -3.42 3.82
N HIS A 233 3.69 -3.35 2.81
CA HIS A 233 3.34 -3.71 1.42
C HIS A 233 2.75 -5.12 1.38
N ASP A 234 3.40 -6.09 2.01
CA ASP A 234 2.97 -7.49 2.00
C ASP A 234 1.67 -7.71 2.79
N LYS A 235 1.48 -6.99 3.91
CA LYS A 235 0.22 -7.00 4.67
C LYS A 235 -0.94 -6.38 3.87
N LEU A 236 -0.70 -5.31 3.12
CA LEU A 236 -1.72 -4.60 2.36
C LEU A 236 -2.12 -5.31 1.07
N MET A 237 -1.26 -6.14 0.48
CA MET A 237 -1.57 -6.87 -0.76
C MET A 237 -2.85 -7.72 -0.67
N PRO A 238 -3.00 -8.64 0.28
CA PRO A 238 -4.22 -9.45 0.40
C PRO A 238 -5.44 -8.62 0.79
N ILE A 239 -5.27 -7.60 1.64
CA ILE A 239 -6.34 -6.69 2.05
C ILE A 239 -6.86 -5.91 0.83
N GLY A 240 -5.95 -5.36 0.03
CA GLY A 240 -6.29 -4.63 -1.19
C GLY A 240 -6.94 -5.52 -2.26
N ALA A 241 -6.47 -6.76 -2.38
CA ALA A 241 -7.07 -7.73 -3.31
C ALA A 241 -8.53 -8.02 -2.96
N GLN A 242 -8.82 -8.26 -1.69
CA GLN A 242 -10.18 -8.47 -1.21
C GLN A 242 -11.06 -7.22 -1.40
N LEU A 243 -10.52 -6.04 -1.06
CA LEU A 243 -11.25 -4.78 -1.19
C LEU A 243 -11.62 -4.45 -2.65
N VAL A 244 -10.75 -4.79 -3.61
CA VAL A 244 -11.02 -4.63 -5.05
C VAL A 244 -12.17 -5.53 -5.48
N VAL A 245 -12.22 -6.80 -5.04
CA VAL A 245 -13.31 -7.73 -5.34
C VAL A 245 -14.64 -7.20 -4.78
N GLU A 246 -14.66 -6.76 -3.53
CA GLU A 246 -15.83 -6.17 -2.88
C GLU A 246 -16.31 -4.90 -3.59
N THR A 247 -15.37 -4.06 -4.02
CA THR A 247 -15.68 -2.82 -4.76
C THR A 247 -16.31 -3.14 -6.11
N VAL A 248 -15.73 -4.06 -6.89
CA VAL A 248 -16.29 -4.49 -8.19
C VAL A 248 -17.67 -5.08 -8.01
N GLN A 249 -17.87 -5.93 -6.99
CA GLN A 249 -19.18 -6.47 -6.66
C GLN A 249 -20.18 -5.35 -6.37
N GLY A 250 -19.83 -4.41 -5.49
CA GLY A 250 -20.68 -3.30 -5.10
C GLY A 250 -21.08 -2.39 -6.27
N ILE A 251 -20.15 -2.13 -7.20
CA ILE A 251 -20.43 -1.35 -8.42
C ILE A 251 -21.41 -2.10 -9.34
N ILE A 252 -21.22 -3.39 -9.56
CA ILE A 252 -22.08 -4.21 -10.42
C ILE A 252 -23.49 -4.35 -9.83
N GLU A 253 -23.58 -4.53 -8.53
CA GLU A 253 -24.85 -4.65 -7.79
C GLU A 253 -25.52 -3.29 -7.53
N ARG A 254 -24.83 -2.18 -7.80
CA ARG A 254 -25.27 -0.80 -7.53
C ARG A 254 -25.66 -0.57 -6.07
N ASN A 255 -24.93 -1.21 -5.16
CA ASN A 255 -25.12 -1.11 -3.71
C ASN A 255 -23.95 -0.45 -2.98
N ILE A 256 -23.03 0.16 -3.74
CA ILE A 256 -21.91 0.93 -3.20
C ILE A 256 -22.09 2.42 -3.49
N GLU A 257 -21.91 3.24 -2.47
CA GLU A 257 -22.00 4.68 -2.59
C GLU A 257 -20.62 5.31 -2.53
N THR A 258 -20.43 6.38 -3.28
CA THR A 258 -19.21 7.18 -3.20
C THR A 258 -19.40 8.31 -2.19
N ARG A 259 -18.41 8.49 -1.31
CA ARG A 259 -18.39 9.56 -0.31
C ARG A 259 -17.27 10.54 -0.63
N VAL A 260 -17.56 11.83 -0.56
CA VAL A 260 -16.53 12.87 -0.77
C VAL A 260 -15.45 12.77 0.31
N GLN A 261 -14.18 12.89 -0.08
CA GLN A 261 -13.05 12.70 0.84
C GLN A 261 -13.09 13.66 2.02
N ARG A 262 -13.62 14.87 1.85
CA ARG A 262 -13.75 15.87 2.92
C ARG A 262 -14.59 15.34 4.11
N SER A 263 -15.54 14.44 3.87
CA SER A 263 -16.35 13.85 4.96
C SER A 263 -15.57 12.93 5.90
N PHE A 264 -14.35 12.55 5.54
CA PHE A 264 -13.47 11.72 6.35
C PHE A 264 -12.45 12.54 7.16
N ILE A 265 -12.39 13.86 6.97
CA ILE A 265 -11.50 14.77 7.71
C ILE A 265 -12.16 15.13 9.02
N GLN A 266 -11.47 14.91 10.14
CA GLN A 266 -11.97 15.25 11.47
C GLN A 266 -11.39 16.59 11.94
N GLY A 267 -12.27 17.57 12.18
CA GLY A 267 -11.87 18.87 12.74
C GLY A 267 -10.81 19.60 11.89
N SER A 268 -9.71 19.99 12.52
CA SER A 268 -8.56 20.68 11.92
C SER A 268 -7.42 19.73 11.52
N GLU A 269 -7.72 18.48 11.22
CA GLU A 269 -6.70 17.48 10.83
C GLU A 269 -5.92 17.96 9.59
N VAL A 270 -4.58 17.94 9.70
CA VAL A 270 -3.69 18.30 8.60
C VAL A 270 -3.45 17.07 7.71
N LEU A 271 -3.72 17.22 6.44
CA LEU A 271 -3.49 16.16 5.46
C LEU A 271 -2.00 16.02 5.17
N LYS A 272 -1.49 14.81 5.31
CA LYS A 272 -0.10 14.46 5.01
C LYS A 272 -0.01 13.93 3.59
N PRO A 273 0.81 14.54 2.70
CA PRO A 273 1.01 14.05 1.35
C PRO A 273 1.99 12.87 1.33
N ALA A 274 1.94 12.08 0.25
CA ALA A 274 2.88 10.99 -0.02
C ALA A 274 3.63 11.20 -1.35
N PRO A 275 4.51 12.20 -1.44
CA PRO A 275 5.22 12.50 -2.66
C PRO A 275 6.19 11.38 -3.04
N LYS A 276 6.67 11.44 -4.29
CA LYS A 276 7.68 10.50 -4.79
C LYS A 276 8.95 10.56 -3.94
N LEU A 277 9.49 9.39 -3.61
CA LEU A 277 10.76 9.27 -2.90
C LEU A 277 11.91 9.69 -3.82
N THR A 278 12.72 10.65 -3.36
CA THR A 278 13.91 11.13 -4.08
C THR A 278 15.17 10.54 -3.48
N ARG A 279 16.30 10.64 -4.20
CA ARG A 279 17.58 10.17 -3.68
C ARG A 279 18.02 10.98 -2.44
N GLU A 280 17.73 12.27 -2.45
CA GLU A 280 18.05 13.20 -1.35
C GLU A 280 17.33 12.78 -0.06
N LEU A 281 16.03 12.40 -0.16
CA LEU A 281 15.27 11.86 0.96
C LEU A 281 15.88 10.55 1.52
N CYS A 282 16.48 9.74 0.66
CA CYS A 282 17.10 8.49 1.08
C CYS A 282 18.46 8.68 1.78
N HIS A 283 19.07 9.85 1.68
CA HIS A 283 20.31 10.19 2.39
C HIS A 283 19.99 10.60 3.83
N ILE A 284 20.44 9.82 4.80
CA ILE A 284 20.07 9.97 6.21
C ILE A 284 20.60 11.28 6.77
N ASP A 285 19.73 12.08 7.40
CA ASP A 285 20.13 13.20 8.25
C ASP A 285 20.34 12.70 9.67
N TRP A 286 21.59 12.60 10.08
CA TRP A 286 21.97 12.13 11.42
C TRP A 286 21.67 13.18 12.51
N ASN A 287 21.45 14.45 12.17
CA ASN A 287 21.05 15.49 13.13
C ASN A 287 19.59 15.38 13.57
N ASP A 288 18.81 14.49 12.97
CA ASP A 288 17.44 14.20 13.40
C ASP A 288 17.44 13.24 14.61
N THR A 289 16.28 13.09 15.25
CA THR A 289 16.11 12.20 16.41
C THR A 289 16.27 10.73 16.03
N THR A 290 16.71 9.91 16.97
CA THR A 290 16.81 8.45 16.83
C THR A 290 15.51 7.84 16.26
N LYS A 291 14.37 8.29 16.79
CA LYS A 291 13.05 7.85 16.34
C LYS A 291 12.79 8.18 14.86
N ASN A 292 13.11 9.38 14.42
CA ASN A 292 12.87 9.81 13.04
C ASN A 292 13.81 9.10 12.07
N VAL A 293 15.09 8.97 12.42
CA VAL A 293 16.07 8.22 11.61
C VAL A 293 15.67 6.75 11.51
N TYR A 294 15.24 6.13 12.60
CA TYR A 294 14.74 4.76 12.60
C TYR A 294 13.54 4.58 11.67
N ASN A 295 12.56 5.48 11.78
CA ASN A 295 11.38 5.46 10.93
C ASN A 295 11.70 5.70 9.46
N LEU A 296 12.65 6.59 9.14
CA LEU A 296 13.14 6.79 7.78
C LEU A 296 13.74 5.51 7.21
N ILE A 297 14.64 4.85 7.96
CA ILE A 297 15.30 3.62 7.51
C ILE A 297 14.27 2.52 7.24
N ARG A 298 13.40 2.21 8.21
CA ARG A 298 12.38 1.16 8.02
C ARG A 298 11.33 1.54 6.97
N GLY A 299 11.00 2.82 6.83
CA GLY A 299 10.07 3.32 5.82
C GLY A 299 10.63 3.31 4.40
N LEU A 300 11.96 3.22 4.24
CA LEU A 300 12.64 3.06 2.95
C LEU A 300 13.12 1.63 2.69
N SER A 301 12.97 0.70 3.64
CA SER A 301 13.39 -0.68 3.52
C SER A 301 12.24 -1.55 2.96
N PRO A 302 12.54 -2.50 2.03
CA PRO A 302 13.84 -2.80 1.45
C PRO A 302 14.22 -1.90 0.25
N TYR A 303 13.31 -1.08 -0.25
CA TYR A 303 13.50 -0.22 -1.42
C TYR A 303 12.76 1.12 -1.24
N PRO A 304 13.36 2.26 -1.64
CA PRO A 304 14.67 2.46 -2.32
C PRO A 304 15.90 2.28 -1.44
N THR A 305 15.77 2.13 -0.15
CA THR A 305 16.79 1.97 0.90
C THR A 305 17.41 3.30 1.33
N ALA A 306 17.43 3.55 2.63
CA ALA A 306 18.17 4.65 3.23
C ALA A 306 19.68 4.42 3.12
N PHE A 307 20.44 5.49 2.97
CA PHE A 307 21.91 5.41 2.89
C PHE A 307 22.60 6.58 3.57
N THR A 308 23.83 6.37 3.89
CA THR A 308 24.82 7.40 4.23
C THR A 308 26.09 7.15 3.42
N GLU A 309 27.06 8.05 3.47
CA GLU A 309 28.37 7.85 2.87
C GLU A 309 29.42 7.82 3.98
N LEU A 310 30.31 6.84 3.92
CA LEU A 310 31.44 6.69 4.82
C LEU A 310 32.64 7.43 4.24
N VAL A 311 33.23 8.32 5.04
CA VAL A 311 34.42 9.12 4.71
C VAL A 311 35.51 8.78 5.71
N PRO A 312 36.73 8.40 5.29
CA PRO A 312 37.83 8.17 6.22
C PRO A 312 38.28 9.50 6.82
N GLU A 313 38.46 9.54 8.13
CA GLU A 313 38.99 10.72 8.83
C GLU A 313 40.44 11.00 8.41
N GLY A 314 40.72 12.25 8.06
CA GLY A 314 42.08 12.70 7.73
C GLY A 314 42.61 12.30 6.36
N ASP A 315 41.80 11.70 5.51
CA ASP A 315 42.19 11.32 4.14
C ASP A 315 41.16 11.83 3.11
N GLU A 316 41.24 13.11 2.79
CA GLU A 316 40.33 13.77 1.81
C GLU A 316 40.53 13.27 0.36
N THR A 317 41.55 12.45 0.12
CA THR A 317 41.82 11.92 -1.23
C THR A 317 40.95 10.72 -1.58
N LYS A 318 40.36 10.05 -0.59
CA LYS A 318 39.48 8.92 -0.81
C LYS A 318 38.05 9.37 -1.04
N ALA A 319 37.47 8.87 -2.15
CA ALA A 319 36.07 9.11 -2.45
C ALA A 319 35.16 8.48 -1.36
N PRO A 320 34.06 9.17 -0.97
CA PRO A 320 33.07 8.60 -0.09
C PRO A 320 32.52 7.27 -0.56
N SER A 321 32.30 6.35 0.36
CA SER A 321 31.74 5.03 0.06
C SER A 321 30.30 4.93 0.56
N GLN A 322 29.34 4.75 -0.34
CA GLN A 322 27.92 4.63 0.03
C GLN A 322 27.68 3.37 0.87
N LEU A 323 27.04 3.55 2.01
CA LEU A 323 26.54 2.50 2.89
C LEU A 323 25.00 2.52 2.89
N LYS A 324 24.37 1.52 2.29
CA LYS A 324 22.92 1.29 2.38
C LYS A 324 22.58 0.55 3.66
N ILE A 325 21.49 0.96 4.32
CA ILE A 325 21.07 0.45 5.63
C ILE A 325 19.66 -0.15 5.50
N PHE A 326 19.50 -1.42 5.88
CA PHE A 326 18.26 -2.17 5.69
C PHE A 326 17.54 -2.47 7.01
N ALA A 327 18.27 -2.82 8.05
CA ALA A 327 17.71 -3.15 9.35
C ALA A 327 18.54 -2.52 10.48
N THR A 328 17.85 -2.00 11.48
CA THR A 328 18.45 -1.26 12.59
C THR A 328 17.68 -1.46 13.88
N GLU A 329 18.30 -1.11 14.99
CA GLU A 329 17.67 -0.95 16.30
C GLU A 329 17.98 0.44 16.84
N LYS A 330 17.07 0.97 17.64
CA LYS A 330 17.28 2.22 18.35
C LYS A 330 18.13 1.95 19.60
N VAL A 331 19.03 2.84 19.90
CA VAL A 331 19.82 2.86 21.14
C VAL A 331 19.63 4.20 21.82
N GLU A 332 18.88 4.23 22.91
CA GLU A 332 18.44 5.44 23.59
C GLU A 332 18.71 5.36 25.11
N GLY A 333 18.71 6.49 25.79
CA GLY A 333 18.73 6.58 27.26
C GLY A 333 19.94 5.90 27.92
N GLU A 334 19.70 4.93 28.78
CA GLU A 334 20.73 4.23 29.55
C GLU A 334 21.57 3.28 28.68
N GLU A 335 20.95 2.64 27.70
CA GLU A 335 21.65 1.79 26.74
C GLU A 335 22.66 2.59 25.91
N PHE A 336 22.29 3.80 25.50
CA PHE A 336 23.20 4.69 24.77
C PHE A 336 24.37 5.12 25.65
N ARG A 337 24.15 5.47 26.91
CA ARG A 337 25.24 5.81 27.87
C ARG A 337 26.18 4.64 28.07
N SER A 338 25.65 3.44 28.32
CA SER A 338 26.45 2.22 28.46
C SER A 338 27.26 1.91 27.21
N MET A 339 26.71 2.17 26.03
CA MET A 339 27.47 2.03 24.77
C MET A 339 28.61 2.99 24.68
N LEU A 340 28.47 4.28 25.07
CA LEU A 340 29.52 5.28 25.09
C LEU A 340 30.63 4.92 26.09
N GLU A 341 30.27 4.51 27.31
CA GLU A 341 31.22 4.04 28.32
C GLU A 341 32.04 2.85 27.81
N HIS A 342 31.40 1.88 27.15
CA HIS A 342 32.07 0.70 26.59
C HIS A 342 33.17 1.06 25.57
N ILE A 343 32.96 2.10 24.77
CA ILE A 343 33.95 2.56 23.77
C ILE A 343 34.83 3.71 24.26
N GLY A 344 34.71 4.09 25.54
CA GLY A 344 35.53 5.14 26.16
C GLY A 344 35.28 6.54 25.63
N LYS A 345 34.01 6.87 25.30
CA LYS A 345 33.61 8.21 24.84
C LYS A 345 32.56 8.81 25.79
N ASP A 346 32.72 10.07 26.17
CA ASP A 346 31.77 10.78 27.02
C ASP A 346 30.69 11.54 26.20
N ASN A 347 31.10 12.12 25.08
CA ASN A 347 30.28 12.92 24.19
C ASN A 347 30.55 12.58 22.72
N VAL A 348 29.53 12.59 21.92
CA VAL A 348 29.59 12.35 20.47
C VAL A 348 28.67 13.31 19.73
N THR A 349 29.07 13.70 18.53
CA THR A 349 28.22 14.48 17.62
C THR A 349 27.40 13.56 16.70
N PRO A 350 26.23 13.98 16.26
CA PRO A 350 25.46 13.23 15.25
C PRO A 350 26.34 12.86 14.03
N GLY A 351 26.16 11.65 13.51
CA GLY A 351 26.98 11.11 12.43
C GLY A 351 28.27 10.41 12.87
N THR A 352 28.66 10.51 14.17
CA THR A 352 29.82 9.78 14.70
C THR A 352 29.56 8.27 14.67
N ILE A 353 30.55 7.51 14.16
CA ILE A 353 30.49 6.04 14.17
C ILE A 353 30.92 5.54 15.56
N LEU A 354 30.10 4.64 16.09
CA LEU A 354 30.29 3.98 17.39
C LEU A 354 30.41 2.46 17.13
N SER A 355 31.56 1.88 17.51
CA SER A 355 31.78 0.45 17.28
C SER A 355 32.90 -0.08 18.20
N ASP A 356 32.76 -1.33 18.63
CA ASP A 356 33.84 -2.10 19.28
C ASP A 356 34.74 -2.83 18.25
N GLY A 357 34.45 -2.66 16.96
CA GLY A 357 35.17 -3.31 15.87
C GLY A 357 34.86 -4.80 15.68
N LYS A 358 33.94 -5.38 16.45
CA LYS A 358 33.62 -6.82 16.46
C LYS A 358 32.14 -7.15 16.53
N GLY A 359 31.41 -6.56 17.45
CA GLY A 359 30.06 -6.95 17.83
C GLY A 359 28.97 -6.02 17.33
N PHE A 360 29.22 -4.71 17.32
CA PHE A 360 28.26 -3.72 16.93
C PHE A 360 28.86 -2.60 16.06
N PHE A 361 28.01 -2.01 15.25
CA PHE A 361 28.25 -0.82 14.45
C PHE A 361 27.03 0.08 14.55
N ALA A 362 27.18 1.22 15.18
CA ALA A 362 26.12 2.20 15.36
C ALA A 362 26.58 3.59 14.90
N ILE A 363 25.61 4.46 14.65
CA ILE A 363 25.85 5.85 14.26
C ILE A 363 25.04 6.75 15.18
N ALA A 364 25.69 7.76 15.77
CA ALA A 364 25.07 8.70 16.67
C ALA A 364 24.03 9.58 15.95
N THR A 365 22.93 9.88 16.62
CA THR A 365 21.86 10.80 16.21
C THR A 365 21.79 11.98 17.17
N ALA A 366 20.80 12.85 17.04
CA ALA A 366 20.63 14.01 17.91
C ALA A 366 20.44 13.65 19.40
N ASP A 367 19.84 12.50 19.71
CA ASP A 367 19.42 12.12 21.07
C ASP A 367 19.71 10.66 21.45
N GLY A 368 20.53 9.96 20.64
CA GLY A 368 20.90 8.57 20.86
C GLY A 368 21.77 8.03 19.75
N ALA A 369 21.53 6.78 19.32
CA ALA A 369 22.19 6.16 18.19
C ALA A 369 21.29 5.16 17.47
N ILE A 370 21.65 4.85 16.23
CA ILE A 370 21.09 3.77 15.42
C ILE A 370 22.10 2.64 15.32
N SER A 371 21.80 1.50 15.94
CA SER A 371 22.56 0.26 15.81
C SER A 371 22.19 -0.44 14.51
N ILE A 372 23.14 -0.59 13.59
CA ILE A 372 22.92 -1.18 12.27
C ILE A 372 23.05 -2.69 12.36
N LYS A 373 22.06 -3.41 11.85
CA LYS A 373 22.02 -4.89 11.85
C LYS A 373 22.32 -5.47 10.48
N ASP A 374 21.80 -4.84 9.43
CA ASP A 374 21.92 -5.32 8.05
C ASP A 374 22.22 -4.15 7.11
N MET A 375 23.23 -4.29 6.30
CA MET A 375 23.78 -3.21 5.48
C MET A 375 24.37 -3.69 4.17
N GLN A 376 24.67 -2.75 3.28
CA GLN A 376 25.39 -3.00 2.03
C GLN A 376 26.34 -1.86 1.73
N LEU A 377 27.66 -2.11 1.79
CA LEU A 377 28.67 -1.19 1.30
C LEU A 377 28.73 -1.22 -0.23
N ALA A 378 29.01 -0.07 -0.84
CA ALA A 378 29.15 0.03 -2.30
C ALA A 378 30.12 -1.03 -2.85
N GLY A 379 29.71 -1.72 -3.91
CA GLY A 379 30.48 -2.81 -4.52
C GLY A 379 30.51 -4.14 -3.76
N LYS A 380 29.85 -4.23 -2.60
CA LYS A 380 29.73 -5.47 -1.81
C LYS A 380 28.31 -6.03 -1.85
N LYS A 381 28.15 -7.26 -1.39
CA LYS A 381 26.82 -7.87 -1.16
C LYS A 381 26.22 -7.32 0.14
N ARG A 382 24.91 -7.37 0.27
CA ARG A 382 24.19 -7.14 1.52
C ARG A 382 24.66 -8.16 2.56
N MET A 383 24.91 -7.71 3.81
CA MET A 383 25.43 -8.54 4.87
C MET A 383 25.06 -8.03 6.25
N GLU A 384 25.07 -8.90 7.24
CA GLU A 384 24.90 -8.56 8.63
C GLU A 384 26.13 -7.84 9.21
N VAL A 385 25.95 -7.10 10.30
CA VAL A 385 26.97 -6.28 10.97
C VAL A 385 28.24 -7.05 11.29
N LYS A 386 28.15 -8.29 11.79
CA LYS A 386 29.33 -9.10 12.12
C LYS A 386 30.20 -9.43 10.91
N ALA A 387 29.57 -9.77 9.79
CA ALA A 387 30.28 -10.03 8.54
C ALA A 387 30.88 -8.75 7.96
N PHE A 388 30.20 -7.60 8.12
CA PHE A 388 30.73 -6.30 7.73
C PHE A 388 32.01 -5.96 8.53
N LEU A 389 31.96 -6.05 9.87
CA LEU A 389 33.08 -5.71 10.75
C LEU A 389 34.29 -6.63 10.55
N ALA A 390 34.10 -7.90 10.20
CA ALA A 390 35.21 -8.79 9.87
C ALA A 390 36.06 -8.31 8.69
N GLY A 391 35.48 -7.53 7.77
CA GLY A 391 36.19 -6.95 6.61
C GLY A 391 36.42 -5.46 6.66
N PHE A 392 35.84 -4.75 7.65
CA PHE A 392 35.93 -3.29 7.80
C PHE A 392 36.76 -2.91 9.04
N ARG A 393 38.05 -2.70 8.83
CA ARG A 393 39.00 -2.43 9.92
C ARG A 393 38.89 -0.98 10.42
N ASN A 394 39.09 -0.79 11.74
CA ASN A 394 39.10 0.52 12.40
C ASN A 394 37.85 1.37 12.05
N PRO A 395 36.64 0.89 12.32
CA PRO A 395 35.41 1.62 11.94
C PRO A 395 35.35 3.03 12.52
N MET A 396 35.93 3.27 13.70
CA MET A 396 35.93 4.58 14.36
C MET A 396 36.93 5.59 13.74
N SER A 397 37.71 5.21 12.72
CA SER A 397 38.51 6.13 11.91
C SER A 397 37.77 6.61 10.66
N TRP A 398 36.48 6.42 10.64
CA TRP A 398 35.56 6.85 9.57
C TRP A 398 34.47 7.73 10.16
N THR A 399 33.99 8.66 9.38
CA THR A 399 32.83 9.48 9.70
C THR A 399 31.74 9.30 8.64
N THR A 400 30.53 9.76 8.92
CA THR A 400 29.42 9.70 7.96
C THR A 400 29.10 11.09 7.40
N THR A 401 28.61 11.13 6.15
CA THR A 401 27.97 12.33 5.65
C THR A 401 26.54 12.38 6.16
N THR A 402 26.03 13.60 6.35
CA THR A 402 24.66 13.83 6.75
C THR A 402 23.83 14.34 5.57
N GLY A 403 22.61 13.87 5.45
CA GLY A 403 21.65 14.30 4.43
C GLY A 403 21.01 15.65 4.77
N THR A 404 20.12 16.10 3.88
CA THR A 404 19.29 17.29 4.10
C THR A 404 18.11 16.93 4.98
N SER A 405 17.79 17.77 5.96
CA SER A 405 16.69 17.52 6.88
C SER A 405 15.34 17.47 6.13
N LYS A 406 14.42 16.65 6.63
CA LYS A 406 13.06 16.55 6.08
C LYS A 406 12.36 17.93 6.04
N ALA A 407 12.57 18.75 7.08
CA ALA A 407 11.98 20.10 7.16
C ALA A 407 12.54 21.03 6.09
N GLU A 408 13.83 20.95 5.75
CA GLU A 408 14.43 21.71 4.65
C GLU A 408 13.93 21.24 3.30
N MET A 409 13.80 19.93 3.10
CA MET A 409 13.23 19.38 1.87
C MET A 409 11.76 19.76 1.66
N GLU A 410 10.97 19.83 2.73
CA GLU A 410 9.57 20.29 2.67
C GLU A 410 9.47 21.78 2.32
N LYS A 411 10.37 22.65 2.85
CA LYS A 411 10.44 24.06 2.51
C LYS A 411 10.89 24.31 1.07
N ALA A 412 11.75 23.47 0.52
CA ALA A 412 12.24 23.56 -0.86
C ALA A 412 11.23 23.10 -1.92
N ARG A 413 10.10 22.50 -1.52
CA ARG A 413 9.04 22.10 -2.46
C ARG A 413 8.25 23.33 -2.92
N PRO A 414 8.00 23.47 -4.23
CA PRO A 414 7.06 24.47 -4.69
C PRO A 414 5.70 24.15 -4.03
N VAL A 415 5.09 25.18 -3.44
CA VAL A 415 3.76 25.09 -2.82
C VAL A 415 2.80 24.67 -3.92
N SER A 416 2.41 23.39 -3.95
CA SER A 416 1.28 22.95 -4.76
C SER A 416 0.04 23.62 -4.14
N ASN A 417 -0.54 24.53 -4.87
CA ASN A 417 -1.71 25.29 -4.45
C ASN A 417 -2.79 24.28 -4.00
N PRO A 418 -3.27 24.30 -2.75
CA PRO A 418 -4.30 23.38 -2.29
C PRO A 418 -5.69 23.66 -2.90
N GLU A 419 -5.79 24.69 -3.75
CA GLU A 419 -7.01 25.14 -4.43
C GLU A 419 -7.01 24.87 -5.95
N ALA A 420 -6.04 24.10 -6.47
CA ALA A 420 -6.01 23.74 -7.88
C ALA A 420 -6.48 22.29 -8.12
#